data_5f5364605d04779ad695b04b137580bd
#
_entry.id   5f5364605d04779ad695b04b137580bd
#
_cell.length_a   1.000
_cell.length_b   1.000
_cell.length_c   1.000
_cell.angle_alpha   90.00
_cell.angle_beta   90.00
_cell.angle_gamma   90.00
#
_symmetry.space_group_name_H-M   'P 1'
#
loop_
_entity.id
_entity.type
_entity.pdbx_description
1 polymer ?
#
loop_
_entity_poly.entity_id
_entity_poly.type
_entity_poly.pdbx_seq_one_letter_code
_entity_poly.pdbx_strand_id
1 'polypeptide(L)'
;MIAVRDATGRELVLQSPPRRVVSLVPSLTETVFALGRGDVLVGVTCYCSEPKGAVERLERVGGTKNPDLDRIRALRPEVVLLSAEENRREDFAALQAAGAVFVSFPKRVCEVIQLIRALGILLDAREAAARIAAQLDETLAEIGARPFATRPRVFCPIWRNPWMGFSSDTYAGDMLAVAGAMNVLGERAERYFEVELEEIAAAAPELVLLPDEPYVFKAKDVPALAALSDTPAWRNNQVHFIDGKALSWFGSRSASGLSYLAQIVRESRR
;
A
#
# COMPACT_ATOMS: atom_id res chain seq x y z
N MET A 1 28.64 5.72 9.18
CA MET A 1 28.26 4.41 8.59
C MET A 1 26.80 4.15 8.91
N ILE A 2 26.01 3.79 7.92
CA ILE A 2 24.59 3.46 8.04
C ILE A 2 24.46 1.98 7.68
N ALA A 3 23.79 1.20 8.54
CA ALA A 3 23.47 -0.19 8.29
C ALA A 3 21.98 -0.41 8.53
N VAL A 4 21.27 -0.94 7.55
CA VAL A 4 19.84 -1.27 7.63
C VAL A 4 19.59 -2.63 6.99
N ARG A 5 18.65 -3.38 7.54
CA ARG A 5 18.20 -4.64 6.95
C ARG A 5 16.91 -4.43 6.17
N ASP A 6 16.86 -4.95 4.95
CA ASP A 6 15.68 -4.90 4.09
C ASP A 6 14.76 -6.12 4.31
N ALA A 7 13.62 -6.14 3.63
CA ALA A 7 12.63 -7.22 3.76
C ALA A 7 13.13 -8.59 3.25
N THR A 8 14.22 -8.63 2.48
CA THR A 8 14.86 -9.89 2.05
C THR A 8 15.84 -10.43 3.09
N GLY A 9 16.03 -9.72 4.21
CA GLY A 9 16.99 -10.05 5.26
C GLY A 9 18.42 -9.59 4.94
N ARG A 10 18.63 -8.94 3.80
CA ARG A 10 19.94 -8.43 3.37
C ARG A 10 20.26 -7.12 4.09
N GLU A 11 21.50 -7.01 4.52
CA GLU A 11 22.03 -5.79 5.11
C GLU A 11 22.54 -4.84 4.02
N LEU A 12 22.03 -3.61 4.03
CA LEU A 12 22.49 -2.50 3.22
C LEU A 12 23.40 -1.63 4.07
N VAL A 13 24.65 -1.46 3.65
CA VAL A 13 25.64 -0.63 4.34
C VAL A 13 26.06 0.54 3.45
N LEU A 14 25.90 1.76 3.96
CA LEU A 14 26.33 2.99 3.31
C LEU A 14 27.31 3.75 4.19
N GLN A 15 28.28 4.44 3.59
CA GLN A 15 29.24 5.26 4.32
C GLN A 15 28.63 6.56 4.88
N SER A 16 27.62 7.10 4.16
CA SER A 16 26.89 8.33 4.51
C SER A 16 25.44 8.24 4.05
N PRO A 17 24.55 9.12 4.55
CA PRO A 17 23.17 9.20 4.06
C PRO A 17 23.14 9.46 2.55
N PRO A 18 22.26 8.76 1.80
CA PRO A 18 22.18 8.92 0.35
C PRO A 18 21.63 10.31 0.01
N ARG A 19 22.20 10.89 -1.04
CA ARG A 19 21.78 12.17 -1.62
C ARG A 19 21.03 12.00 -2.93
N ARG A 20 21.06 10.79 -3.49
CA ARG A 20 20.41 10.45 -4.76
C ARG A 20 19.65 9.14 -4.62
N VAL A 21 18.35 9.28 -4.50
CA VAL A 21 17.43 8.14 -4.31
C VAL A 21 16.46 8.07 -5.48
N VAL A 22 16.29 6.88 -6.04
CA VAL A 22 15.20 6.58 -6.96
C VAL A 22 14.16 5.74 -6.20
N SER A 23 12.89 6.13 -6.25
CA SER A 23 11.80 5.39 -5.65
C SER A 23 10.90 4.78 -6.73
N LEU A 24 10.80 3.46 -6.75
CA LEU A 24 9.97 2.72 -7.70
C LEU A 24 8.61 2.31 -7.11
N VAL A 25 8.20 2.95 -6.01
CA VAL A 25 6.96 2.64 -5.29
C VAL A 25 6.29 3.95 -4.85
N PRO A 26 5.04 4.21 -5.26
CA PRO A 26 4.34 5.45 -4.90
C PRO A 26 4.25 5.70 -3.40
N SER A 27 3.90 4.68 -2.61
CA SER A 27 3.77 4.77 -1.16
C SER A 27 5.11 5.05 -0.44
N LEU A 28 6.23 4.50 -0.96
CA LEU A 28 7.56 4.82 -0.45
C LEU A 28 7.97 6.24 -0.83
N THR A 29 7.63 6.70 -2.03
CA THR A 29 7.86 8.09 -2.46
C THR A 29 7.19 9.06 -1.49
N GLU A 30 5.91 8.88 -1.20
CA GLU A 30 5.18 9.68 -0.21
C GLU A 30 5.85 9.62 1.17
N THR A 31 6.27 8.42 1.60
CA THR A 31 6.95 8.22 2.89
C THR A 31 8.28 8.97 2.95
N VAL A 32 9.07 9.00 1.88
CA VAL A 32 10.32 9.79 1.83
C VAL A 32 10.03 11.29 2.00
N PHE A 33 8.98 11.81 1.37
CA PHE A 33 8.55 13.19 1.61
C PHE A 33 8.08 13.43 3.04
N ALA A 34 7.30 12.52 3.61
CA ALA A 34 6.82 12.61 5.01
C ALA A 34 7.97 12.56 6.03
N LEU A 35 9.06 11.88 5.69
CA LEU A 35 10.31 11.88 6.46
C LEU A 35 11.10 13.19 6.32
N GLY A 36 10.64 14.14 5.51
CA GLY A 36 11.35 15.41 5.24
C GLY A 36 12.55 15.25 4.31
N ARG A 37 12.65 14.15 3.57
CA ARG A 37 13.79 13.84 2.69
C ARG A 37 13.40 13.79 1.20
N GLY A 38 12.38 14.54 0.80
CA GLY A 38 12.02 14.67 -0.61
C GLY A 38 13.13 15.26 -1.50
N ASP A 39 14.05 16.01 -0.89
CA ASP A 39 15.22 16.62 -1.52
C ASP A 39 16.21 15.60 -2.11
N VAL A 40 16.27 14.40 -1.57
CA VAL A 40 17.18 13.34 -2.07
C VAL A 40 16.57 12.55 -3.25
N LEU A 41 15.27 12.69 -3.51
CA LEU A 41 14.61 11.99 -4.62
C LEU A 41 15.04 12.60 -5.96
N VAL A 42 15.62 11.77 -6.82
CA VAL A 42 16.07 12.17 -8.18
C VAL A 42 15.24 11.51 -9.28
N GLY A 43 14.45 10.47 -8.95
CA GLY A 43 13.58 9.78 -9.89
C GLY A 43 12.48 9.00 -9.18
N VAL A 44 11.29 8.98 -9.80
CA VAL A 44 10.10 8.29 -9.28
C VAL A 44 9.30 7.67 -10.42
N THR A 45 8.38 6.73 -10.11
CA THR A 45 7.52 6.15 -11.14
C THR A 45 6.48 7.15 -11.65
N CYS A 46 5.90 6.88 -12.82
CA CYS A 46 4.78 7.67 -13.37
C CYS A 46 3.50 7.60 -12.51
N TYR A 47 3.41 6.61 -11.59
CA TYR A 47 2.29 6.45 -10.66
C TYR A 47 2.45 7.24 -9.36
N CYS A 48 3.62 7.80 -9.08
CA CYS A 48 3.82 8.66 -7.91
C CYS A 48 3.04 9.97 -8.07
N SER A 49 1.98 10.13 -7.30
CA SER A 49 1.05 11.27 -7.36
C SER A 49 1.06 12.12 -6.09
N GLU A 50 1.76 11.69 -5.03
CA GLU A 50 1.81 12.39 -3.75
C GLU A 50 3.27 12.63 -3.28
N PRO A 51 3.53 13.75 -2.58
CA PRO A 51 2.61 14.87 -2.38
C PRO A 51 2.48 15.74 -3.65
N LYS A 52 1.26 16.18 -3.93
CA LYS A 52 0.98 17.06 -5.09
C LYS A 52 1.85 18.32 -5.07
N GLY A 53 2.27 18.78 -6.25
CA GLY A 53 3.11 19.95 -6.41
C GLY A 53 4.61 19.70 -6.19
N ALA A 54 4.99 18.68 -5.43
CA ALA A 54 6.39 18.34 -5.21
C ALA A 54 6.85 17.17 -6.10
N VAL A 55 6.05 16.10 -6.16
CA VAL A 55 6.40 14.89 -6.91
C VAL A 55 6.43 15.11 -8.43
N GLU A 56 5.67 16.08 -8.96
CA GLU A 56 5.62 16.41 -10.39
C GLU A 56 6.94 16.99 -10.93
N ARG A 57 7.78 17.52 -10.05
CA ARG A 57 9.09 18.10 -10.41
C ARG A 57 10.18 17.06 -10.57
N LEU A 58 9.91 15.81 -10.19
CA LEU A 58 10.88 14.72 -10.21
C LEU A 58 10.89 14.01 -11.58
N GLU A 59 12.04 13.48 -11.94
CA GLU A 59 12.20 12.70 -13.16
C GLU A 59 11.36 11.43 -13.11
N ARG A 60 10.64 11.14 -14.21
CA ARG A 60 9.80 9.94 -14.34
C ARG A 60 10.61 8.80 -14.96
N VAL A 61 10.75 7.71 -14.21
CA VAL A 61 11.57 6.54 -14.59
C VAL A 61 10.73 5.33 -14.97
N GLY A 62 9.58 5.54 -15.60
CA GLY A 62 8.67 4.46 -16.03
C GLY A 62 7.69 4.03 -14.94
N GLY A 63 7.10 2.84 -15.10
CA GLY A 63 6.14 2.26 -14.16
C GLY A 63 6.77 1.32 -13.14
N THR A 64 5.97 0.84 -12.17
CA THR A 64 6.42 -0.12 -11.15
C THR A 64 6.82 -1.48 -11.76
N LYS A 65 6.10 -1.94 -12.80
CA LYS A 65 6.37 -3.22 -13.47
C LYS A 65 7.21 -3.09 -14.74
N ASN A 66 7.46 -1.87 -15.21
CA ASN A 66 8.24 -1.57 -16.42
C ASN A 66 9.08 -0.31 -16.22
N PRO A 67 10.05 -0.32 -15.29
CA PRO A 67 10.94 0.80 -15.06
C PRO A 67 11.88 1.02 -16.27
N ASP A 68 12.21 2.27 -16.54
CA ASP A 68 13.22 2.65 -17.53
C ASP A 68 14.62 2.53 -16.88
N LEU A 69 15.23 1.37 -17.05
CA LEU A 69 16.51 1.04 -16.42
C LEU A 69 17.65 1.93 -16.88
N ASP A 70 17.63 2.39 -18.15
CA ASP A 70 18.69 3.27 -18.67
C ASP A 70 18.56 4.67 -18.08
N ARG A 71 17.35 5.19 -17.95
CA ARG A 71 17.08 6.44 -17.28
C ARG A 71 17.47 6.38 -15.80
N ILE A 72 17.15 5.27 -15.10
CA ILE A 72 17.58 5.06 -13.71
C ILE A 72 19.11 5.10 -13.58
N ARG A 73 19.84 4.39 -14.47
CA ARG A 73 21.31 4.42 -14.49
C ARG A 73 21.86 5.83 -14.74
N ALA A 74 21.26 6.57 -15.67
CA ALA A 74 21.66 7.95 -15.99
C ALA A 74 21.51 8.89 -14.79
N LEU A 75 20.52 8.65 -13.91
CA LEU A 75 20.33 9.38 -12.67
C LEU A 75 21.39 9.07 -11.61
N ARG A 76 22.19 8.03 -11.77
CA ARG A 76 23.26 7.60 -10.85
C ARG A 76 22.77 7.56 -9.39
N PRO A 77 21.73 6.78 -9.06
CA PRO A 77 21.22 6.70 -7.71
C PRO A 77 22.23 6.02 -6.78
N GLU A 78 22.32 6.50 -5.55
CA GLU A 78 23.04 5.80 -4.47
C GLU A 78 22.18 4.70 -3.88
N VAL A 79 20.85 4.91 -3.87
CA VAL A 79 19.87 3.93 -3.40
C VAL A 79 18.66 3.90 -4.33
N VAL A 80 18.17 2.68 -4.60
CA VAL A 80 16.87 2.44 -5.26
C VAL A 80 15.92 1.78 -4.25
N LEU A 81 14.77 2.39 -4.02
CA LEU A 81 13.71 1.87 -3.15
C LEU A 81 12.74 1.01 -3.96
N LEU A 82 12.52 -0.22 -3.55
CA LEU A 82 11.65 -1.22 -4.18
C LEU A 82 10.60 -1.78 -3.21
N SER A 83 9.56 -2.39 -3.78
CA SER A 83 8.66 -3.32 -3.09
C SER A 83 8.68 -4.68 -3.79
N ALA A 84 8.83 -5.76 -3.04
CA ALA A 84 8.71 -7.12 -3.59
C ALA A 84 7.30 -7.41 -4.12
N GLU A 85 6.29 -6.64 -3.71
CA GLU A 85 4.92 -6.72 -4.20
C GLU A 85 4.74 -6.07 -5.57
N GLU A 86 5.28 -4.86 -5.71
CA GLU A 86 4.96 -3.99 -6.83
C GLU A 86 5.98 -4.07 -7.97
N ASN A 87 7.24 -4.38 -7.66
CA ASN A 87 8.30 -4.40 -8.66
C ASN A 87 8.60 -5.82 -9.17
N ARG A 88 9.21 -5.90 -10.33
CA ARG A 88 9.56 -7.19 -10.95
C ARG A 88 10.89 -7.69 -10.42
N ARG A 89 10.93 -8.98 -10.09
CA ARG A 89 12.15 -9.63 -9.60
C ARG A 89 13.27 -9.63 -10.66
N GLU A 90 12.90 -9.70 -11.93
CA GLU A 90 13.82 -9.74 -13.07
C GLU A 90 14.65 -8.46 -13.18
N ASP A 91 14.10 -7.31 -12.76
CA ASP A 91 14.79 -6.02 -12.84
C ASP A 91 15.81 -5.81 -11.72
N PHE A 92 15.77 -6.66 -10.68
CA PHE A 92 16.57 -6.48 -9.47
C PHE A 92 18.08 -6.41 -9.73
N ALA A 93 18.63 -7.32 -10.55
CA ALA A 93 20.07 -7.34 -10.85
C ALA A 93 20.53 -6.06 -11.57
N ALA A 94 19.72 -5.59 -12.53
CA ALA A 94 20.01 -4.36 -13.26
C ALA A 94 19.92 -3.12 -12.35
N LEU A 95 18.96 -3.08 -11.43
CA LEU A 95 18.80 -2.00 -10.46
C LEU A 95 19.95 -2.00 -9.45
N GLN A 96 20.40 -3.19 -9.01
CA GLN A 96 21.55 -3.34 -8.11
C GLN A 96 22.86 -2.88 -8.78
N ALA A 97 22.99 -3.03 -10.08
CA ALA A 97 24.13 -2.49 -10.82
C ALA A 97 24.10 -0.95 -10.97
N ALA A 98 22.90 -0.33 -10.83
CA ALA A 98 22.74 1.12 -10.87
C ALA A 98 22.97 1.80 -9.52
N GLY A 99 22.72 1.10 -8.40
CA GLY A 99 22.87 1.61 -7.04
C GLY A 99 22.50 0.56 -6.00
N ALA A 100 22.72 0.86 -4.74
CA ALA A 100 22.28 -0.02 -3.67
C ALA A 100 20.75 -0.14 -3.66
N VAL A 101 20.23 -1.35 -3.45
CA VAL A 101 18.78 -1.61 -3.49
C VAL A 101 18.26 -1.91 -2.09
N PHE A 102 17.22 -1.20 -1.68
CA PHE A 102 16.44 -1.46 -0.46
C PHE A 102 15.06 -1.99 -0.85
N VAL A 103 14.73 -3.20 -0.39
CA VAL A 103 13.46 -3.88 -0.71
C VAL A 103 12.52 -3.80 0.48
N SER A 104 11.31 -3.29 0.28
CA SER A 104 10.20 -3.34 1.24
C SER A 104 9.24 -4.48 0.89
N PHE A 105 8.59 -5.06 1.90
CA PHE A 105 7.54 -6.06 1.71
C PHE A 105 6.68 -6.22 2.97
N PRO A 106 6.03 -5.17 3.46
CA PRO A 106 5.11 -5.31 4.59
C PRO A 106 3.86 -6.06 4.15
N LYS A 107 3.53 -7.14 4.83
CA LYS A 107 2.28 -7.88 4.69
C LYS A 107 1.26 -7.48 5.74
N ARG A 108 1.74 -6.95 6.87
CA ARG A 108 0.94 -6.56 8.02
C ARG A 108 1.15 -5.09 8.37
N VAL A 109 0.11 -4.46 8.87
CA VAL A 109 0.15 -3.06 9.28
C VAL A 109 1.25 -2.81 10.34
N CYS A 110 1.39 -3.70 11.31
CA CYS A 110 2.44 -3.58 12.35
C CYS A 110 3.87 -3.65 11.79
N GLU A 111 4.11 -4.32 10.67
CA GLU A 111 5.43 -4.41 10.04
C GLU A 111 5.86 -3.07 9.42
N VAL A 112 4.90 -2.20 9.10
CA VAL A 112 5.18 -0.85 8.56
C VAL A 112 5.95 0.01 9.57
N ILE A 113 5.77 -0.20 10.87
CA ILE A 113 6.51 0.48 11.92
C ILE A 113 8.03 0.25 11.75
N GLN A 114 8.42 -1.00 11.50
CA GLN A 114 9.83 -1.34 11.29
C GLN A 114 10.36 -0.80 9.96
N LEU A 115 9.53 -0.85 8.91
CA LEU A 115 9.87 -0.27 7.61
C LEU A 115 10.14 1.25 7.73
N ILE A 116 9.27 2.00 8.41
CA ILE A 116 9.43 3.44 8.63
C ILE A 116 10.73 3.72 9.40
N ARG A 117 11.01 2.94 10.46
CA ARG A 117 12.26 3.08 11.23
C ARG A 117 13.49 2.79 10.39
N ALA A 118 13.45 1.75 9.55
CA ALA A 118 14.55 1.41 8.64
C ALA A 118 14.80 2.53 7.60
N LEU A 119 13.74 3.09 7.01
CA LEU A 119 13.85 4.24 6.12
C LEU A 119 14.40 5.48 6.85
N GLY A 120 13.99 5.71 8.11
CA GLY A 120 14.53 6.78 8.94
C GLY A 120 16.03 6.65 9.20
N ILE A 121 16.53 5.42 9.38
CA ILE A 121 17.96 5.15 9.50
C ILE A 121 18.66 5.37 8.16
N LEU A 122 18.13 4.78 7.09
CA LEU A 122 18.68 4.84 5.73
C LEU A 122 18.83 6.29 5.24
N LEU A 123 17.82 7.11 5.49
CA LEU A 123 17.70 8.48 4.98
C LEU A 123 18.15 9.55 5.98
N ASP A 124 18.69 9.18 7.14
CA ASP A 124 19.06 10.10 8.22
C ASP A 124 17.91 11.01 8.67
N ALA A 125 16.75 10.39 8.92
CA ALA A 125 15.50 11.04 9.32
C ALA A 125 14.86 10.34 10.54
N ARG A 126 15.67 9.91 11.51
CA ARG A 126 15.26 9.07 12.65
C ARG A 126 14.14 9.68 13.47
N GLU A 127 14.20 11.00 13.73
CA GLU A 127 13.17 11.68 14.52
C GLU A 127 11.80 11.72 13.79
N ALA A 128 11.81 12.05 12.50
CA ALA A 128 10.59 12.03 11.69
C ALA A 128 10.01 10.61 11.62
N ALA A 129 10.87 9.60 11.41
CA ALA A 129 10.48 8.21 11.40
C ALA A 129 9.89 7.75 12.75
N ALA A 130 10.48 8.19 13.87
CA ALA A 130 9.95 7.88 15.20
C ALA A 130 8.54 8.45 15.41
N ARG A 131 8.30 9.70 14.98
CA ARG A 131 6.96 10.33 15.06
C ARG A 131 5.92 9.58 14.21
N ILE A 132 6.27 9.25 12.94
CA ILE A 132 5.34 8.53 12.05
C ILE A 132 5.07 7.11 12.58
N ALA A 133 6.09 6.43 13.06
CA ALA A 133 5.96 5.10 13.65
C ALA A 133 5.11 5.11 14.92
N ALA A 134 5.29 6.11 15.80
CA ALA A 134 4.49 6.28 17.01
C ALA A 134 3.02 6.53 16.69
N GLN A 135 2.71 7.38 15.69
CA GLN A 135 1.34 7.63 15.26
C GLN A 135 0.63 6.35 14.79
N LEU A 136 1.34 5.48 14.07
CA LEU A 136 0.76 4.20 13.65
C LEU A 136 0.55 3.26 14.85
N ASP A 137 1.50 3.21 15.77
CA ASP A 137 1.41 2.39 16.98
C ASP A 137 0.24 2.84 17.87
N GLU A 138 0.07 4.16 18.07
CA GLU A 138 -1.07 4.75 18.77
C GLU A 138 -2.41 4.42 18.10
N THR A 139 -2.48 4.53 16.76
CA THR A 139 -3.68 4.17 16.00
C THR A 139 -4.05 2.70 16.17
N LEU A 140 -3.07 1.80 16.13
CA LEU A 140 -3.25 0.36 16.36
C LEU A 140 -3.78 0.10 17.80
N ALA A 141 -3.21 0.78 18.78
CA ALA A 141 -3.63 0.67 20.18
C ALA A 141 -5.07 1.19 20.38
N GLU A 142 -5.43 2.34 19.78
CA GLU A 142 -6.78 2.91 19.87
C GLU A 142 -7.84 1.99 19.25
N ILE A 143 -7.54 1.39 18.11
CA ILE A 143 -8.44 0.43 17.45
C ILE A 143 -8.58 -0.83 18.31
N GLY A 144 -7.47 -1.34 18.84
CA GLY A 144 -7.46 -2.50 19.75
C GLY A 144 -8.22 -2.27 21.05
N ALA A 145 -8.18 -1.05 21.60
CA ALA A 145 -8.91 -0.66 22.80
C ALA A 145 -10.43 -0.55 22.58
N ARG A 146 -10.88 -0.46 21.34
CA ARG A 146 -12.31 -0.36 20.97
C ARG A 146 -12.70 -1.51 20.04
N PRO A 147 -12.76 -2.75 20.52
CA PRO A 147 -13.04 -3.90 19.71
C PRO A 147 -14.36 -3.76 18.97
N PHE A 148 -14.42 -4.32 17.78
CA PHE A 148 -15.64 -4.36 16.99
C PHE A 148 -16.56 -5.44 17.55
N ALA A 149 -17.80 -5.10 17.88
CA ALA A 149 -18.80 -6.04 18.40
C ALA A 149 -19.07 -7.18 17.39
N THR A 150 -19.04 -6.85 16.10
CA THR A 150 -19.13 -7.78 14.99
C THR A 150 -18.25 -7.27 13.84
N ARG A 151 -17.75 -8.19 13.02
CA ARG A 151 -16.90 -7.88 11.88
C ARG A 151 -17.70 -8.10 10.59
N PRO A 152 -18.04 -7.05 9.82
CA PRO A 152 -18.77 -7.25 8.58
C PRO A 152 -17.96 -8.06 7.57
N ARG A 153 -18.66 -8.91 6.82
CA ARG A 153 -18.11 -9.57 5.63
C ARG A 153 -17.97 -8.54 4.53
N VAL A 154 -16.75 -8.34 4.06
CA VAL A 154 -16.41 -7.29 3.09
C VAL A 154 -15.95 -7.92 1.78
N PHE A 155 -16.49 -7.44 0.67
CA PHE A 155 -15.90 -7.59 -0.65
C PHE A 155 -15.23 -6.28 -1.06
N CYS A 156 -13.95 -6.36 -1.44
CA CYS A 156 -13.20 -5.23 -1.94
C CYS A 156 -12.42 -5.67 -3.20
N PRO A 157 -12.97 -5.44 -4.40
CA PRO A 157 -12.26 -5.74 -5.64
C PRO A 157 -11.12 -4.73 -5.86
N ILE A 158 -10.03 -5.18 -6.47
CA ILE A 158 -8.89 -4.31 -6.88
C ILE A 158 -8.83 -4.08 -8.38
N TRP A 159 -9.56 -4.87 -9.16
CA TRP A 159 -9.60 -4.78 -10.62
C TRP A 159 -10.94 -5.25 -11.18
N ARG A 160 -11.24 -4.83 -12.41
CA ARG A 160 -12.42 -5.22 -13.16
C ARG A 160 -12.01 -5.60 -14.58
N ASN A 161 -12.63 -6.66 -15.12
CA ASN A 161 -12.33 -7.26 -16.42
C ASN A 161 -10.92 -7.85 -16.52
N PRO A 162 -10.64 -8.98 -15.86
CA PRO A 162 -11.55 -9.74 -14.97
C PRO A 162 -11.72 -9.07 -13.58
N TRP A 163 -12.72 -9.49 -12.81
CA TRP A 163 -12.78 -9.12 -11.40
C TRP A 163 -11.65 -9.78 -10.64
N MET A 164 -10.95 -9.02 -9.84
CA MET A 164 -9.85 -9.52 -9.02
C MET A 164 -10.02 -9.13 -7.57
N GLY A 165 -9.67 -10.05 -6.70
CA GLY A 165 -9.60 -9.87 -5.26
C GLY A 165 -8.20 -10.12 -4.72
N PHE A 166 -8.10 -10.04 -3.39
CA PHE A 166 -6.87 -10.30 -2.64
C PHE A 166 -7.17 -11.10 -1.36
N SER A 167 -6.19 -11.87 -0.89
CA SER A 167 -6.31 -12.65 0.33
C SER A 167 -5.81 -11.91 1.57
N SER A 168 -5.97 -12.54 2.74
CA SER A 168 -5.44 -12.03 4.03
C SER A 168 -3.90 -11.98 4.08
N ASP A 169 -3.19 -12.68 3.17
CA ASP A 169 -1.71 -12.61 3.09
C ASP A 169 -1.22 -11.38 2.31
N THR A 170 -1.99 -10.30 2.29
CA THR A 170 -1.63 -9.02 1.67
C THR A 170 -1.72 -7.88 2.68
N TYR A 171 -0.99 -6.80 2.44
CA TYR A 171 -1.11 -5.59 3.26
C TYR A 171 -2.55 -5.05 3.29
N ALA A 172 -3.24 -4.99 2.14
CA ALA A 172 -4.64 -4.57 2.06
C ALA A 172 -5.58 -5.50 2.84
N GLY A 173 -5.31 -6.82 2.82
CA GLY A 173 -6.04 -7.80 3.62
C GLY A 173 -5.89 -7.57 5.11
N ASP A 174 -4.67 -7.31 5.57
CA ASP A 174 -4.41 -7.00 6.98
C ASP A 174 -5.00 -5.63 7.39
N MET A 175 -4.95 -4.61 6.50
CA MET A 175 -5.62 -3.31 6.73
C MET A 175 -7.11 -3.49 6.99
N LEU A 176 -7.83 -4.26 6.18
CA LEU A 176 -9.24 -4.57 6.39
C LEU A 176 -9.45 -5.32 7.71
N ALA A 177 -8.60 -6.32 8.00
CA ALA A 177 -8.70 -7.13 9.20
C ALA A 177 -8.52 -6.30 10.46
N VAL A 178 -7.50 -5.42 10.52
CA VAL A 178 -7.24 -4.52 11.65
C VAL A 178 -8.33 -3.46 11.76
N ALA A 179 -8.85 -2.95 10.62
CA ALA A 179 -9.99 -2.03 10.59
C ALA A 179 -11.32 -2.66 11.04
N GLY A 180 -11.33 -3.95 11.38
CA GLY A 180 -12.50 -4.64 11.92
C GLY A 180 -13.41 -5.29 10.88
N ALA A 181 -12.96 -5.45 9.66
CA ALA A 181 -13.65 -6.14 8.59
C ALA A 181 -13.19 -7.60 8.44
N MET A 182 -14.00 -8.41 7.77
CA MET A 182 -13.67 -9.77 7.37
C MET A 182 -13.75 -9.85 5.84
N ASN A 183 -12.60 -9.94 5.18
CA ASN A 183 -12.54 -10.10 3.74
C ASN A 183 -13.16 -11.47 3.34
N VAL A 184 -14.21 -11.47 2.52
CA VAL A 184 -14.88 -12.70 2.06
C VAL A 184 -13.96 -13.61 1.24
N LEU A 185 -12.86 -13.08 0.73
CA LEU A 185 -11.83 -13.77 -0.05
C LEU A 185 -10.56 -14.08 0.77
N GLY A 186 -10.57 -13.79 2.08
CA GLY A 186 -9.38 -13.79 2.92
C GLY A 186 -8.64 -15.11 3.01
N GLU A 187 -9.33 -16.25 2.88
CA GLU A 187 -8.76 -17.60 3.05
C GLU A 187 -8.15 -18.20 1.79
N ARG A 188 -8.17 -17.48 0.66
CA ARG A 188 -7.50 -17.94 -0.56
C ARG A 188 -6.00 -18.03 -0.36
N ALA A 189 -5.37 -19.08 -0.92
CA ALA A 189 -3.92 -19.30 -0.82
C ALA A 189 -3.13 -18.30 -1.67
N GLU A 190 -3.65 -17.96 -2.85
CA GLU A 190 -3.07 -16.95 -3.72
C GLU A 190 -3.27 -15.57 -3.11
N ARG A 191 -2.30 -14.69 -3.31
CA ARG A 191 -2.36 -13.31 -2.79
C ARG A 191 -3.32 -12.43 -3.58
N TYR A 192 -3.29 -12.57 -4.91
CA TYR A 192 -4.13 -11.85 -5.87
C TYR A 192 -4.65 -12.84 -6.91
N PHE A 193 -5.93 -12.82 -7.19
CA PHE A 193 -6.60 -13.81 -8.02
C PHE A 193 -7.86 -13.27 -8.67
N GLU A 194 -8.28 -13.91 -9.76
CA GLU A 194 -9.55 -13.65 -10.41
C GLU A 194 -10.70 -14.26 -9.60
N VAL A 195 -11.87 -13.60 -9.62
CA VAL A 195 -13.08 -14.05 -8.92
C VAL A 195 -14.30 -13.88 -9.81
N GLU A 196 -15.27 -14.77 -9.63
CA GLU A 196 -16.58 -14.65 -10.22
C GLU A 196 -17.54 -13.97 -9.22
N LEU A 197 -18.43 -13.11 -9.71
CA LEU A 197 -19.37 -12.38 -8.84
C LEU A 197 -20.39 -13.30 -8.17
N GLU A 198 -20.69 -14.43 -8.77
CA GLU A 198 -21.56 -15.47 -8.22
C GLU A 198 -20.95 -16.10 -6.96
N GLU A 199 -19.63 -16.30 -6.92
CA GLU A 199 -18.91 -16.74 -5.73
C GLU A 199 -19.00 -15.68 -4.62
N ILE A 200 -18.82 -14.40 -4.98
CA ILE A 200 -18.96 -13.30 -4.03
C ILE A 200 -20.38 -13.18 -3.51
N ALA A 201 -21.39 -13.35 -4.38
CA ALA A 201 -22.79 -13.35 -3.97
C ALA A 201 -23.11 -14.48 -2.98
N ALA A 202 -22.58 -15.69 -3.21
CA ALA A 202 -22.72 -16.83 -2.30
C ALA A 202 -22.04 -16.58 -0.94
N ALA A 203 -20.93 -15.84 -0.90
CA ALA A 203 -20.28 -15.39 0.33
C ALA A 203 -21.08 -14.31 1.09
N ALA A 204 -22.16 -13.79 0.49
CA ALA A 204 -23.09 -12.85 1.09
C ALA A 204 -22.41 -11.66 1.82
N PRO A 205 -21.63 -10.81 1.13
CA PRO A 205 -20.99 -9.65 1.75
C PRO A 205 -22.01 -8.70 2.36
N GLU A 206 -21.64 -8.10 3.49
CA GLU A 206 -22.43 -7.09 4.22
C GLU A 206 -21.97 -5.68 3.87
N LEU A 207 -20.77 -5.56 3.25
CA LEU A 207 -20.17 -4.30 2.83
C LEU A 207 -19.38 -4.52 1.55
N VAL A 208 -19.51 -3.63 0.57
CA VAL A 208 -18.70 -3.61 -0.65
C VAL A 208 -17.91 -2.30 -0.67
N LEU A 209 -16.59 -2.40 -0.79
CA LEU A 209 -15.68 -1.26 -0.87
C LEU A 209 -15.09 -1.18 -2.28
N LEU A 210 -15.33 -0.09 -2.97
CA LEU A 210 -14.89 0.17 -4.35
C LEU A 210 -13.76 1.22 -4.32
N PRO A 211 -12.48 0.80 -4.33
CA PRO A 211 -11.35 1.73 -4.28
C PRO A 211 -11.17 2.46 -5.62
N ASP A 212 -10.54 3.63 -5.57
CA ASP A 212 -10.13 4.37 -6.76
C ASP A 212 -8.71 4.04 -7.22
N GLU A 213 -8.06 3.05 -6.60
CA GLU A 213 -6.73 2.54 -6.95
C GLU A 213 -6.59 1.05 -6.51
N PRO A 214 -5.95 0.16 -7.29
CA PRO A 214 -5.29 0.40 -8.60
C PRO A 214 -6.26 0.59 -9.77
N TYR A 215 -7.49 0.06 -9.70
CA TYR A 215 -8.56 0.34 -10.65
C TYR A 215 -9.43 1.46 -10.11
N VAL A 216 -9.71 2.47 -10.96
CA VAL A 216 -10.54 3.62 -10.56
C VAL A 216 -12.00 3.25 -10.69
N PHE A 217 -12.59 2.65 -9.64
CA PHE A 217 -14.01 2.37 -9.61
C PHE A 217 -14.83 3.67 -9.57
N LYS A 218 -15.90 3.72 -10.36
CA LYS A 218 -16.81 4.88 -10.50
C LYS A 218 -18.26 4.41 -10.50
N ALA A 219 -19.21 5.32 -10.36
CA ALA A 219 -20.63 5.04 -10.39
C ALA A 219 -21.08 4.22 -11.63
N LYS A 220 -20.44 4.42 -12.78
CA LYS A 220 -20.68 3.65 -14.01
C LYS A 220 -20.35 2.14 -13.90
N ASP A 221 -19.54 1.76 -12.90
CA ASP A 221 -19.13 0.37 -12.69
C ASP A 221 -20.10 -0.40 -11.78
N VAL A 222 -20.92 0.31 -10.99
CA VAL A 222 -21.89 -0.29 -10.06
C VAL A 222 -22.87 -1.24 -10.74
N PRO A 223 -23.45 -0.94 -11.93
CA PRO A 223 -24.33 -1.88 -12.62
C PRO A 223 -23.69 -3.24 -12.93
N ALA A 224 -22.37 -3.31 -13.06
CA ALA A 224 -21.67 -4.58 -13.29
C ALA A 224 -21.65 -5.49 -12.05
N LEU A 225 -22.00 -4.98 -10.88
CA LEU A 225 -22.15 -5.74 -9.64
C LEU A 225 -23.59 -6.28 -9.44
N ALA A 226 -24.42 -6.31 -10.49
CA ALA A 226 -25.83 -6.74 -10.39
C ALA A 226 -26.00 -8.16 -9.81
N ALA A 227 -25.03 -9.06 -10.00
CA ALA A 227 -25.02 -10.38 -9.37
C ALA A 227 -25.04 -10.32 -7.83
N LEU A 228 -24.65 -9.20 -7.23
CA LEU A 228 -24.67 -8.97 -5.77
C LEU A 228 -26.00 -8.40 -5.26
N SER A 229 -27.02 -8.19 -6.11
CA SER A 229 -28.30 -7.53 -5.76
C SER A 229 -29.03 -8.17 -4.57
N ASP A 230 -28.83 -9.47 -4.36
CA ASP A 230 -29.45 -10.21 -3.26
C ASP A 230 -28.61 -10.27 -1.98
N THR A 231 -27.40 -9.70 -1.99
CA THR A 231 -26.53 -9.67 -0.81
C THR A 231 -27.00 -8.64 0.22
N PRO A 232 -26.65 -8.83 1.51
CA PRO A 232 -26.91 -7.84 2.55
C PRO A 232 -26.32 -6.45 2.23
N ALA A 233 -25.11 -6.39 1.63
CA ALA A 233 -24.48 -5.14 1.23
C ALA A 233 -25.36 -4.33 0.27
N TRP A 234 -25.93 -4.99 -0.74
CA TRP A 234 -26.77 -4.31 -1.74
C TRP A 234 -28.10 -3.87 -1.14
N ARG A 235 -28.79 -4.78 -0.44
CA ARG A 235 -30.09 -4.50 0.18
C ARG A 235 -30.05 -3.36 1.20
N ASN A 236 -28.92 -3.19 1.88
CA ASN A 236 -28.75 -2.17 2.91
C ASN A 236 -27.98 -0.92 2.40
N ASN A 237 -27.79 -0.77 1.09
CA ASN A 237 -27.03 0.34 0.47
C ASN A 237 -25.59 0.47 1.00
N GLN A 238 -24.94 -0.65 1.32
CA GLN A 238 -23.57 -0.69 1.85
C GLN A 238 -22.56 -0.96 0.73
N VAL A 239 -22.65 -0.17 -0.36
CA VAL A 239 -21.69 -0.13 -1.45
C VAL A 239 -21.03 1.25 -1.44
N HIS A 240 -19.76 1.32 -1.06
CA HIS A 240 -19.06 2.58 -0.82
C HIS A 240 -17.83 2.72 -1.73
N PHE A 241 -17.66 3.91 -2.31
CA PHE A 241 -16.41 4.29 -2.94
C PHE A 241 -15.42 4.73 -1.86
N ILE A 242 -14.17 4.28 -1.96
CA ILE A 242 -13.14 4.57 -0.96
C ILE A 242 -11.86 5.08 -1.62
N ASP A 243 -11.05 5.80 -0.84
CA ASP A 243 -9.66 6.12 -1.19
C ASP A 243 -8.83 4.82 -1.21
N GLY A 244 -8.45 4.37 -2.40
CA GLY A 244 -7.64 3.16 -2.59
C GLY A 244 -6.24 3.30 -2.00
N LYS A 245 -5.68 4.51 -1.96
CA LYS A 245 -4.39 4.77 -1.31
C LYS A 245 -4.47 4.53 0.19
N ALA A 246 -5.61 4.85 0.83
CA ALA A 246 -5.82 4.57 2.25
C ALA A 246 -5.80 3.06 2.56
N LEU A 247 -6.18 2.22 1.58
CA LEU A 247 -6.18 0.76 1.72
C LEU A 247 -4.82 0.15 1.39
N SER A 248 -4.15 0.61 0.32
CA SER A 248 -3.04 -0.10 -0.31
C SER A 248 -1.66 0.55 -0.11
N TRP A 249 -1.58 1.85 0.18
CA TRP A 249 -0.31 2.55 0.36
C TRP A 249 0.22 2.39 1.78
N PHE A 250 1.19 1.52 1.94
CA PHE A 250 1.90 1.35 3.22
C PHE A 250 2.93 2.47 3.45
N GLY A 251 3.28 2.72 4.70
CA GLY A 251 4.24 3.77 5.08
C GLY A 251 3.59 4.90 5.86
N SER A 252 3.88 6.14 5.52
CA SER A 252 3.40 7.32 6.25
C SER A 252 1.88 7.46 6.29
N ARG A 253 1.18 6.91 5.29
CA ARG A 253 -0.29 6.95 5.19
C ARG A 253 -1.00 5.89 6.04
N SER A 254 -0.28 4.87 6.54
CA SER A 254 -0.89 3.70 7.21
C SER A 254 -1.79 4.07 8.39
N ALA A 255 -1.38 5.01 9.24
CA ALA A 255 -2.18 5.41 10.39
C ALA A 255 -3.51 6.07 9.99
N SER A 256 -3.46 7.06 9.11
CA SER A 256 -4.66 7.76 8.63
C SER A 256 -5.57 6.85 7.79
N GLY A 257 -4.98 6.01 6.94
CA GLY A 257 -5.72 5.02 6.15
C GLY A 257 -6.45 4.02 7.03
N LEU A 258 -5.79 3.52 8.08
CA LEU A 258 -6.39 2.59 9.03
C LEU A 258 -7.55 3.23 9.80
N SER A 259 -7.38 4.46 10.28
CA SER A 259 -8.45 5.22 10.96
C SER A 259 -9.65 5.44 10.05
N TYR A 260 -9.40 5.81 8.78
CA TYR A 260 -10.44 5.99 7.77
C TYR A 260 -11.23 4.70 7.50
N LEU A 261 -10.56 3.58 7.28
CA LEU A 261 -11.23 2.29 7.05
C LEU A 261 -12.00 1.82 8.28
N ALA A 262 -11.43 1.96 9.48
CA ALA A 262 -12.10 1.61 10.73
C ALA A 262 -13.38 2.44 10.97
N GLN A 263 -13.37 3.70 10.55
CA GLN A 263 -14.57 4.55 10.61
C GLN A 263 -15.65 4.03 9.66
N ILE A 264 -15.34 3.73 8.40
CA ILE A 264 -16.29 3.17 7.43
C ILE A 264 -16.91 1.88 7.95
N VAL A 265 -16.08 0.96 8.48
CA VAL A 265 -16.54 -0.30 9.05
C VAL A 265 -17.49 -0.09 10.24
N ARG A 266 -17.26 0.92 11.06
CA ARG A 266 -18.15 1.26 12.21
C ARG A 266 -19.46 1.88 11.74
N GLU A 267 -19.43 2.74 10.71
CA GLU A 267 -20.60 3.43 10.17
C GLU A 267 -21.53 2.49 9.37
N SER A 268 -20.97 1.50 8.68
CA SER A 268 -21.76 0.51 7.93
C SER A 268 -22.71 -0.34 8.80
N ARG A 269 -22.59 -0.21 10.14
CA ARG A 269 -23.37 -0.96 11.11
C ARG A 269 -24.44 -0.15 11.85
N ARG A 270 -24.58 1.12 11.52
CA ARG A 270 -25.64 1.98 12.04
C ARG A 270 -26.85 1.96 11.10
#